data_5a8e29f4a1544742ffb0ec1b39f47473
#
_entry.id   5a8e29f4a1544742ffb0ec1b39f47473
#
_cell.length_a   1.000
_cell.length_b   1.000
_cell.length_c   1.000
_cell.angle_alpha   90.00
_cell.angle_beta   90.00
_cell.angle_gamma   90.00
#
_symmetry.space_group_name_H-M   'P 1'
#
loop_
_entity.id
_entity.type
_entity.pdbx_description
1 polymer ?
#
loop_
_entity_poly.entity_id
_entity_poly.type
_entity_poly.pdbx_seq_one_letter_code
_entity_poly.pdbx_strand_id
1 'polypeptide(L)'
;MISAEKGYGCGDLMDWLAAEVPEGPWLYPEDQVADLPMRMIAAEITREKLTLRLHEEIPYQLTVETERWEEKKDGSARVDQIVYVARPGHKGIVLGKGGETIKAVGQAARAELMEFMGRPVHLFLQVKVRENWLDEAERYDEMGLDFRDGDA
;
A
#
# COMPACT_ATOMS: atom_id res chain seq x y z
N MET A 1 -15.71 8.28 24.11
CA MET A 1 -14.22 8.20 23.93
C MET A 1 -13.94 6.95 23.12
N ILE A 2 -13.10 7.03 22.08
CA ILE A 2 -12.82 5.91 21.15
C ILE A 2 -11.32 5.69 21.12
N SER A 3 -10.90 4.43 21.09
CA SER A 3 -9.51 4.01 20.84
C SER A 3 -9.53 2.94 19.76
N ALA A 4 -9.09 3.28 18.55
CA ALA A 4 -8.98 2.34 17.43
C ALA A 4 -8.00 1.19 17.75
N GLU A 5 -6.86 1.52 18.38
CA GLU A 5 -5.84 0.55 18.76
C GLU A 5 -6.36 -0.54 19.73
N LYS A 6 -7.22 -0.14 20.69
CA LYS A 6 -7.76 -1.03 21.74
C LYS A 6 -9.18 -1.52 21.47
N GLY A 7 -9.80 -1.07 20.36
CA GLY A 7 -11.18 -1.39 20.04
C GLY A 7 -12.23 -0.76 20.98
N TYR A 8 -11.81 0.05 21.98
CA TYR A 8 -12.73 0.63 22.95
C TYR A 8 -13.65 1.66 22.28
N GLY A 9 -14.96 1.51 22.48
CA GLY A 9 -15.98 2.40 21.92
C GLY A 9 -16.17 2.28 20.40
N CYS A 10 -15.47 1.37 19.72
CA CYS A 10 -15.64 1.20 18.26
C CYS A 10 -16.98 0.54 17.93
N GLY A 11 -17.45 -0.41 18.74
CA GLY A 11 -18.77 -1.02 18.58
C GLY A 11 -19.88 0.02 18.68
N ASP A 12 -19.89 0.83 19.72
CA ASP A 12 -20.89 1.91 19.92
C ASP A 12 -20.90 2.88 18.76
N LEU A 13 -19.71 3.20 18.19
CA LEU A 13 -19.61 4.06 17.01
C LEU A 13 -20.22 3.40 15.78
N MET A 14 -19.93 2.11 15.55
CA MET A 14 -20.48 1.38 14.41
C MET A 14 -22.00 1.25 14.48
N ASP A 15 -22.54 0.97 15.68
CA ASP A 15 -23.98 0.90 15.91
C ASP A 15 -24.66 2.25 15.69
N TRP A 16 -24.02 3.33 16.16
CA TRP A 16 -24.52 4.69 15.92
C TRP A 16 -24.49 5.04 14.43
N LEU A 17 -23.37 4.77 13.73
CA LEU A 17 -23.28 5.01 12.30
C LEU A 17 -24.33 4.22 11.52
N ALA A 18 -24.55 2.95 11.86
CA ALA A 18 -25.56 2.13 11.21
C ALA A 18 -26.98 2.67 11.37
N ALA A 19 -27.25 3.39 12.46
CA ALA A 19 -28.54 4.02 12.71
C ALA A 19 -28.72 5.38 12.00
N GLU A 20 -27.63 6.13 11.84
CA GLU A 20 -27.68 7.53 11.34
C GLU A 20 -27.39 7.65 9.83
N VAL A 21 -26.68 6.67 9.24
CA VAL A 21 -26.33 6.71 7.82
C VAL A 21 -27.61 6.47 7.00
N PRO A 22 -27.94 7.35 6.02
CA PRO A 22 -29.12 7.16 5.18
C PRO A 22 -28.96 5.91 4.30
N GLU A 23 -30.07 5.21 4.06
CA GLU A 23 -30.10 4.11 3.10
C GLU A 23 -29.73 4.62 1.70
N GLY A 24 -28.86 3.88 1.03
CA GLY A 24 -28.37 4.20 -0.31
C GLY A 24 -28.08 2.94 -1.11
N PRO A 25 -27.82 3.07 -2.43
CA PRO A 25 -27.39 1.93 -3.22
C PRO A 25 -26.03 1.44 -2.75
N TRP A 26 -25.83 0.13 -2.80
CA TRP A 26 -24.50 -0.45 -2.65
C TRP A 26 -23.57 0.07 -3.75
N LEU A 27 -22.52 0.78 -3.37
CA LEU A 27 -21.54 1.31 -4.32
C LEU A 27 -20.53 0.22 -4.74
N TYR A 28 -20.35 -0.79 -3.89
CA TYR A 28 -19.42 -1.91 -4.10
C TYR A 28 -20.14 -3.23 -3.83
N PRO A 29 -19.78 -4.35 -4.51
CA PRO A 29 -20.19 -5.70 -4.15
C PRO A 29 -19.84 -6.04 -2.69
N GLU A 30 -20.61 -6.93 -2.03
CA GLU A 30 -20.41 -7.30 -0.62
C GLU A 30 -19.01 -7.87 -0.33
N ASP A 31 -18.38 -8.50 -1.30
CA ASP A 31 -17.05 -9.11 -1.23
C ASP A 31 -15.92 -8.14 -1.63
N GLN A 32 -16.26 -6.91 -2.01
CA GLN A 32 -15.30 -5.90 -2.42
C GLN A 32 -15.04 -4.89 -1.31
N VAL A 33 -13.82 -4.88 -0.78
CA VAL A 33 -13.41 -3.97 0.32
C VAL A 33 -13.31 -2.51 -0.15
N ALA A 34 -12.92 -2.30 -1.41
CA ALA A 34 -12.81 -0.98 -2.04
C ALA A 34 -12.71 -1.13 -3.57
N ASP A 35 -12.97 -0.06 -4.32
CA ASP A 35 -12.77 -0.01 -5.78
C ASP A 35 -11.27 0.16 -6.15
N LEU A 36 -10.40 -0.33 -5.30
CA LEU A 36 -8.97 -0.30 -5.53
C LEU A 36 -8.53 -1.55 -6.30
N PRO A 37 -7.86 -1.39 -7.45
CA PRO A 37 -7.28 -2.52 -8.14
C PRO A 37 -6.37 -3.33 -7.21
N MET A 38 -6.38 -4.65 -7.32
CA MET A 38 -5.56 -5.55 -6.50
C MET A 38 -4.07 -5.15 -6.49
N ARG A 39 -3.61 -4.54 -7.57
CA ARG A 39 -2.24 -4.00 -7.68
C ARG A 39 -1.94 -2.90 -6.67
N MET A 40 -2.94 -2.02 -6.40
CA MET A 40 -2.80 -0.93 -5.42
C MET A 40 -2.83 -1.48 -4.00
N ILE A 41 -3.72 -2.43 -3.70
CA ILE A 41 -3.76 -3.10 -2.39
C ILE A 41 -2.41 -3.77 -2.10
N ALA A 42 -1.85 -4.48 -3.07
CA ALA A 42 -0.54 -5.10 -2.92
C ALA A 42 0.60 -4.09 -2.69
N ALA A 43 0.54 -2.93 -3.36
CA ALA A 43 1.51 -1.85 -3.15
C ALA A 43 1.39 -1.25 -1.75
N GLU A 44 0.16 -1.04 -1.25
CA GLU A 44 -0.08 -0.50 0.10
C GLU A 44 0.35 -1.47 1.20
N ILE A 45 0.12 -2.77 1.06
CA ILE A 45 0.64 -3.78 1.99
C ILE A 45 2.18 -3.68 2.09
N THR A 46 2.86 -3.58 0.95
CA THR A 46 4.32 -3.44 0.95
C THR A 46 4.76 -2.10 1.55
N ARG A 47 4.07 -1.00 1.24
CA ARG A 47 4.34 0.34 1.79
C ARG A 47 4.17 0.36 3.32
N GLU A 48 3.15 -0.30 3.84
CA GLU A 48 2.96 -0.44 5.29
C GLU A 48 4.16 -1.14 5.94
N LYS A 49 4.66 -2.26 5.36
CA LYS A 49 5.81 -2.98 5.93
C LYS A 49 7.09 -2.15 5.89
N LEU A 50 7.25 -1.30 4.88
CA LEU A 50 8.32 -0.30 4.84
C LEU A 50 8.16 0.73 5.95
N THR A 51 6.97 1.30 6.12
CA THR A 51 6.66 2.30 7.14
C THR A 51 6.91 1.77 8.56
N LEU A 52 6.57 0.53 8.84
CA LEU A 52 6.80 -0.09 10.14
C LEU A 52 8.28 -0.35 10.47
N ARG A 53 9.17 -0.36 9.46
CA ARG A 53 10.60 -0.67 9.62
C ARG A 53 11.53 0.51 9.46
N LEU A 54 11.07 1.53 8.77
CA LEU A 54 11.84 2.75 8.52
C LEU A 54 11.46 3.82 9.53
N HIS A 55 12.38 4.74 9.78
CA HIS A 55 12.22 5.78 10.79
C HIS A 55 12.38 7.17 10.19
N GLU A 56 12.11 8.18 11.00
CA GLU A 56 12.23 9.60 10.65
C GLU A 56 11.35 9.96 9.45
N GLU A 57 11.85 10.68 8.47
CA GLU A 57 11.13 11.15 7.29
C GLU A 57 11.05 10.13 6.14
N ILE A 58 11.83 9.04 6.20
CA ILE A 58 11.95 8.08 5.09
C ILE A 58 10.60 7.48 4.68
N PRO A 59 9.71 7.06 5.61
CA PRO A 59 8.40 6.52 5.26
C PRO A 59 7.52 7.47 4.44
N TYR A 60 7.72 8.77 4.60
CA TYR A 60 6.95 9.81 3.90
C TYR A 60 7.57 10.23 2.56
N GLN A 61 8.77 9.75 2.28
CA GLN A 61 9.53 10.07 1.06
C GLN A 61 9.75 8.85 0.17
N LEU A 62 8.85 7.88 0.27
CA LEU A 62 8.81 6.71 -0.59
C LEU A 62 7.39 6.40 -1.04
N THR A 63 7.30 5.70 -2.15
CA THR A 63 6.06 5.10 -2.63
C THR A 63 6.35 3.72 -3.22
N VAL A 64 5.32 2.91 -3.35
CA VAL A 64 5.41 1.57 -3.94
C VAL A 64 4.46 1.49 -5.12
N GLU A 65 4.96 1.02 -6.24
CA GLU A 65 4.16 0.76 -7.44
C GLU A 65 4.27 -0.72 -7.82
N THR A 66 3.14 -1.31 -8.19
CA THR A 66 3.11 -2.65 -8.77
C THR A 66 3.31 -2.55 -10.27
N GLU A 67 4.55 -2.77 -10.75
CA GLU A 67 4.92 -2.67 -12.16
C GLU A 67 4.34 -3.86 -12.97
N ARG A 68 4.42 -5.06 -12.41
CA ARG A 68 3.95 -6.28 -13.08
C ARG A 68 3.10 -7.14 -12.16
N TRP A 69 2.00 -7.63 -12.71
CA TRP A 69 1.15 -8.64 -12.11
C TRP A 69 0.89 -9.74 -13.13
N GLU A 70 1.20 -10.98 -12.78
CA GLU A 70 1.06 -12.13 -13.67
C GLU A 70 0.44 -13.31 -12.92
N GLU A 71 -0.71 -13.74 -13.40
CA GLU A 71 -1.35 -14.97 -12.95
C GLU A 71 -0.65 -16.18 -13.58
N LYS A 72 -0.21 -17.11 -12.75
CA LYS A 72 0.48 -18.30 -13.22
C LYS A 72 -0.47 -19.48 -13.37
N LYS A 73 -0.09 -20.42 -14.22
CA LYS A 73 -0.90 -21.63 -14.52
C LYS A 73 -1.12 -22.53 -13.30
N ASP A 74 -0.24 -22.47 -12.31
CA ASP A 74 -0.33 -23.20 -11.04
C ASP A 74 -1.23 -22.52 -10.00
N GLY A 75 -1.91 -21.44 -10.37
CA GLY A 75 -2.76 -20.65 -9.48
C GLY A 75 -2.01 -19.64 -8.61
N SER A 76 -0.67 -19.59 -8.66
CA SER A 76 0.10 -18.57 -7.96
C SER A 76 0.11 -17.24 -8.72
N ALA A 77 0.36 -16.13 -8.00
CA ALA A 77 0.58 -14.82 -8.59
C ALA A 77 2.06 -14.42 -8.51
N ARG A 78 2.60 -13.86 -9.60
CA ARG A 78 3.87 -13.12 -9.58
C ARG A 78 3.59 -11.64 -9.52
N VAL A 79 4.20 -10.96 -8.55
CA VAL A 79 4.04 -9.53 -8.31
C VAL A 79 5.43 -8.90 -8.27
N ASP A 80 5.72 -8.03 -9.26
CA ASP A 80 6.96 -7.26 -9.29
C ASP A 80 6.63 -5.81 -8.90
N GLN A 81 7.27 -5.31 -7.84
CA GLN A 81 7.03 -3.97 -7.31
C GLN A 81 8.32 -3.14 -7.29
N ILE A 82 8.15 -1.83 -7.48
CA ILE A 82 9.22 -0.86 -7.36
C ILE A 82 8.93 0.04 -6.16
N VAL A 83 9.90 0.13 -5.27
CA VAL A 83 9.93 1.12 -4.19
C VAL A 83 10.68 2.33 -4.72
N TYR A 84 9.97 3.43 -4.97
CA TYR A 84 10.59 4.70 -5.34
C TYR A 84 10.95 5.50 -4.11
N VAL A 85 12.13 6.08 -4.11
CA VAL A 85 12.63 6.98 -3.06
C VAL A 85 13.10 8.28 -3.68
N ALA A 86 12.92 9.39 -2.99
CA ALA A 86 13.22 10.72 -3.50
C ALA A 86 14.73 10.98 -3.68
N ARG A 87 15.62 10.31 -2.91
CA ARG A 87 17.05 10.62 -2.89
C ARG A 87 17.91 9.35 -2.87
N PRO A 88 19.14 9.41 -3.44
CA PRO A 88 20.08 8.26 -3.41
C PRO A 88 20.38 7.75 -2.00
N GLY A 89 20.51 8.64 -1.00
CA GLY A 89 20.75 8.28 0.41
C GLY A 89 19.63 7.40 0.97
N HIS A 90 18.38 7.68 0.65
CA HIS A 90 17.22 6.90 1.08
C HIS A 90 17.25 5.47 0.52
N LYS A 91 17.74 5.29 -0.71
CA LYS A 91 17.90 3.95 -1.31
C LYS A 91 18.77 3.04 -0.45
N GLY A 92 19.90 3.57 0.07
CA GLY A 92 20.79 2.81 0.95
C GLY A 92 20.08 2.39 2.25
N ILE A 93 19.28 3.28 2.85
CA ILE A 93 18.53 3.02 4.08
C ILE A 93 17.44 1.96 3.83
N VAL A 94 16.67 2.10 2.75
CA VAL A 94 15.60 1.14 2.39
C VAL A 94 16.16 -0.24 2.08
N LEU A 95 17.32 -0.33 1.42
CA LEU A 95 17.99 -1.61 1.19
C LEU A 95 18.48 -2.23 2.50
N GLY A 96 19.08 -1.42 3.37
CA GLY A 96 19.78 -1.88 4.57
C GLY A 96 21.13 -2.54 4.27
N LYS A 97 21.85 -2.90 5.31
CA LYS A 97 23.18 -3.56 5.18
C LYS A 97 23.01 -4.91 4.46
N GLY A 98 23.67 -5.05 3.32
CA GLY A 98 23.59 -6.28 2.53
C GLY A 98 22.17 -6.63 2.01
N GLY A 99 21.25 -5.65 1.98
CA GLY A 99 19.87 -5.86 1.52
C GLY A 99 18.93 -6.47 2.58
N GLU A 100 19.34 -6.49 3.86
CA GLU A 100 18.59 -7.14 4.94
C GLU A 100 17.21 -6.49 5.18
N THR A 101 17.11 -5.15 5.11
CA THR A 101 15.86 -4.44 5.35
C THR A 101 14.83 -4.76 4.28
N ILE A 102 15.19 -4.59 3.00
CA ILE A 102 14.27 -4.86 1.90
C ILE A 102 13.88 -6.35 1.81
N LYS A 103 14.78 -7.26 2.17
CA LYS A 103 14.50 -8.68 2.25
C LYS A 103 13.46 -8.99 3.33
N ALA A 104 13.59 -8.40 4.50
CA ALA A 104 12.66 -8.59 5.61
C ALA A 104 11.28 -7.97 5.30
N VAL A 105 11.25 -6.79 4.66
CA VAL A 105 10.01 -6.18 4.15
C VAL A 105 9.34 -7.11 3.13
N GLY A 106 10.09 -7.61 2.15
CA GLY A 106 9.56 -8.51 1.13
C GLY A 106 8.99 -9.82 1.71
N GLN A 107 9.63 -10.37 2.75
CA GLN A 107 9.10 -11.55 3.45
C GLN A 107 7.78 -11.26 4.16
N ALA A 108 7.70 -10.15 4.90
CA ALA A 108 6.49 -9.76 5.63
C ALA A 108 5.33 -9.41 4.67
N ALA A 109 5.60 -8.60 3.65
CA ALA A 109 4.61 -8.23 2.65
C ALA A 109 4.09 -9.45 1.86
N ARG A 110 4.99 -10.36 1.47
CA ARG A 110 4.60 -11.60 0.80
C ARG A 110 3.69 -12.47 1.67
N ALA A 111 4.01 -12.62 2.95
CA ALA A 111 3.21 -13.43 3.86
C ALA A 111 1.78 -12.88 3.97
N GLU A 112 1.63 -11.58 4.15
CA GLU A 112 0.31 -10.94 4.23
C GLU A 112 -0.45 -10.97 2.90
N LEU A 113 0.24 -10.76 1.76
CA LEU A 113 -0.37 -10.92 0.44
C LEU A 113 -0.90 -12.34 0.21
N MET A 114 -0.17 -13.36 0.63
CA MET A 114 -0.60 -14.76 0.54
C MET A 114 -1.83 -15.02 1.41
N GLU A 115 -1.87 -14.46 2.62
CA GLU A 115 -3.03 -14.55 3.51
C GLU A 115 -4.24 -13.83 2.92
N PHE A 116 -4.05 -12.59 2.47
CA PHE A 116 -5.10 -11.77 1.87
C PHE A 116 -5.69 -12.39 0.61
N MET A 117 -4.85 -12.96 -0.26
CA MET A 117 -5.26 -13.55 -1.53
C MET A 117 -5.72 -15.01 -1.41
N GLY A 118 -5.45 -15.68 -0.28
CA GLY A 118 -5.75 -17.10 -0.09
C GLY A 118 -4.97 -18.05 -1.02
N ARG A 119 -3.84 -17.58 -1.60
CA ARG A 119 -3.05 -18.34 -2.59
C ARG A 119 -1.57 -17.95 -2.58
N PRO A 120 -0.68 -18.78 -3.16
CA PRO A 120 0.74 -18.47 -3.22
C PRO A 120 1.05 -17.19 -4.03
N VAL A 121 1.95 -16.35 -3.48
CA VAL A 121 2.42 -15.12 -4.13
C VAL A 121 3.94 -15.12 -4.20
N HIS A 122 4.48 -14.78 -5.36
CA HIS A 122 5.91 -14.54 -5.61
C HIS A 122 6.13 -13.03 -5.72
N LEU A 123 6.55 -12.40 -4.62
CA LEU A 123 6.79 -10.96 -4.55
C LEU A 123 8.27 -10.65 -4.81
N PHE A 124 8.52 -9.74 -5.74
CA PHE A 124 9.85 -9.20 -6.06
C PHE A 124 9.85 -7.69 -5.85
N LEU A 125 10.82 -7.22 -5.06
CA LEU A 125 10.96 -5.79 -4.76
C LEU A 125 12.24 -5.25 -5.39
N GLN A 126 12.13 -4.09 -6.03
CA GLN A 126 13.24 -3.32 -6.55
C GLN A 126 13.21 -1.92 -5.97
N VAL A 127 14.35 -1.33 -5.60
CA VAL A 127 14.43 0.05 -5.09
C VAL A 127 15.07 0.93 -6.15
N LYS A 128 14.34 1.97 -6.58
CA LYS A 128 14.79 2.99 -7.55
C LYS A 128 14.75 4.38 -6.93
N VAL A 129 15.65 5.25 -7.37
CA VAL A 129 15.58 6.67 -7.06
C VAL A 129 14.76 7.35 -8.15
N ARG A 130 13.77 8.15 -7.74
CA ARG A 130 12.94 8.98 -8.61
C ARG A 130 12.75 10.32 -7.89
N GLU A 131 13.55 11.29 -8.29
CA GLU A 131 13.43 12.66 -7.80
C GLU A 131 12.05 13.20 -8.23
N ASN A 132 11.43 14.05 -7.46
CA ASN A 132 10.13 14.70 -7.77
C ASN A 132 8.91 13.76 -7.93
N TRP A 133 8.97 12.51 -7.49
CA TRP A 133 7.82 11.60 -7.59
C TRP A 133 6.57 12.11 -6.84
N LEU A 134 6.74 13.03 -5.87
CA LEU A 134 5.65 13.64 -5.13
C LEU A 134 4.81 14.62 -5.97
N ASP A 135 5.40 15.18 -7.03
CA ASP A 135 4.78 16.24 -7.84
C ASP A 135 4.22 15.70 -9.17
N GLU A 136 4.04 14.38 -9.28
CA GLU A 136 3.55 13.75 -10.51
C GLU A 136 2.02 13.66 -10.53
N ALA A 137 1.39 14.41 -11.42
CA ALA A 137 -0.06 14.44 -11.62
C ALA A 137 -0.66 13.04 -11.88
N GLU A 138 0.04 12.20 -12.64
CA GLU A 138 -0.41 10.83 -12.97
C GLU A 138 -0.72 9.98 -11.74
N ARG A 139 -0.06 10.23 -10.62
CA ARG A 139 -0.30 9.49 -9.36
C ARG A 139 -1.61 9.87 -8.69
N TYR A 140 -1.97 11.13 -8.80
CA TYR A 140 -3.23 11.62 -8.26
C TYR A 140 -4.39 11.07 -9.10
N ASP A 141 -4.22 11.02 -10.40
CA ASP A 141 -5.20 10.44 -11.33
C ASP A 141 -5.41 8.94 -11.07
N GLU A 142 -4.34 8.17 -10.80
CA GLU A 142 -4.42 6.74 -10.43
C GLU A 142 -5.19 6.50 -9.13
N MET A 143 -5.14 7.45 -8.20
CA MET A 143 -5.90 7.43 -6.94
C MET A 143 -7.30 8.03 -7.07
N GLY A 144 -7.70 8.47 -8.27
CA GLY A 144 -8.97 9.15 -8.51
C GLY A 144 -9.04 10.56 -7.91
N LEU A 145 -7.87 11.19 -7.69
CA LEU A 145 -7.75 12.54 -7.15
C LEU A 145 -7.33 13.52 -8.25
N ASP A 146 -8.00 14.66 -8.34
CA ASP A 146 -7.59 15.74 -9.23
C ASP A 146 -6.31 16.39 -8.69
N PHE A 147 -5.22 16.28 -9.46
CA PHE A 147 -4.01 17.06 -9.18
C PHE A 147 -4.29 18.53 -9.55
N ARG A 148 -4.45 19.36 -8.54
CA ARG A 148 -4.47 20.81 -8.75
C ARG A 148 -3.04 21.32 -8.63
N ASP A 149 -2.45 21.75 -9.76
CA ASP A 149 -1.28 22.61 -9.72
C ASP A 149 -1.62 23.75 -8.77
N GLY A 150 -0.84 23.86 -7.67
CA GLY A 150 -1.09 24.88 -6.69
C GLY A 150 -1.16 26.25 -7.35
N ASP A 151 -2.26 26.94 -7.16
CA ASP A 151 -2.38 28.36 -7.50
C ASP A 151 -1.19 29.10 -6.87
N ALA A 152 -0.25 29.51 -7.72
CA ALA A 152 0.88 30.36 -7.36
C ALA A 152 0.41 31.80 -7.12
#